data_4ea784fb0e46c13816d733f425b8bf6d
#
_entry.id   4ea784fb0e46c13816d733f425b8bf6d
#
_cell.length_a   1.000
_cell.length_b   1.000
_cell.length_c   1.000
_cell.angle_alpha   90.00
_cell.angle_beta   90.00
_cell.angle_gamma   90.00
#
_symmetry.space_group_name_H-M   'P 1'
#
loop_
_entity.id
_entity.type
_entity.pdbx_description
1 polymer ?
#
loop_
_entity_poly.entity_id
_entity_poly.type
_entity_poly.pdbx_seq_one_letter_code
_entity_poly.pdbx_strand_id
1 'polypeptide(L)'
;MHFKCKQTVKKVDRFLLKSFIGPLIFTFFIVLIILLLQFLWMYVDELAGKGLDFKTVAELLYHFSLTFVPTALPLGILLASLMTFGNMGEFSELSALKSSGISLQRIMRPLVILIAFVAVISFFFSNNVLPYSTDKARTLLWDIRRKKPDINVQAGTFYNGVPDFSIKVTTKDPVTNRMNNLIIYDHRERRGNYSVILADSGFLKSTKDETGLIMTLYHGHGYTEMEEKNVSQPLKKYPSRIDAFEEQTIVIPLTGFDLQRSEEGLFKSNAAMLNISQLTFTIDSLYRKHNEKIEKEFKDFKNVKLYAVRNPHIEGAKPVDQPVAAPRKEALFNTKLLYDSLSVADKNTVLTVAVSSLKEGTSIIFEKNESARYEIKAIRRFEVEWNKKLTMSFACIVFFLIGAPLGAIIRKGGLGTPAVISIFFFVIYYVISITGQKFVEEDVVGPFAGMWAASYILLPIGIFLTYKATTDSVILNIDTYLQFFKKIGDKIYRFFINGSGKNNSTD
;
A
#
# COMPACT_ATOMS: atom_id res chain seq x y z
N MET A 1 31.34 -10.99 -51.28
CA MET A 1 30.46 -11.73 -50.36
C MET A 1 30.06 -10.97 -49.09
N HIS A 2 30.86 -10.06 -48.53
CA HIS A 2 30.57 -9.29 -47.30
C HIS A 2 29.38 -8.29 -47.39
N PHE A 3 29.09 -7.69 -48.53
CA PHE A 3 28.00 -6.69 -48.65
C PHE A 3 26.60 -7.30 -48.62
N LYS A 4 26.39 -8.50 -49.18
CA LYS A 4 25.09 -9.20 -49.13
C LYS A 4 24.76 -9.72 -47.72
N CYS A 5 25.77 -10.16 -46.96
CA CYS A 5 25.58 -10.63 -45.58
C CYS A 5 25.10 -9.52 -44.66
N LYS A 6 25.65 -8.29 -44.80
CA LYS A 6 25.27 -7.12 -43.96
C LYS A 6 23.83 -6.64 -44.23
N GLN A 7 23.32 -6.77 -45.45
CA GLN A 7 21.93 -6.45 -45.81
C GLN A 7 20.94 -7.50 -45.34
N THR A 8 21.30 -8.77 -45.37
CA THR A 8 20.48 -9.90 -44.91
C THR A 8 20.26 -9.84 -43.40
N VAL A 9 21.28 -9.52 -42.62
CA VAL A 9 21.24 -9.32 -41.18
C VAL A 9 20.26 -8.18 -40.79
N LYS A 10 20.29 -7.06 -41.51
CA LYS A 10 19.33 -5.95 -41.28
C LYS A 10 17.88 -6.32 -41.60
N LYS A 11 17.64 -7.20 -42.57
CA LYS A 11 16.27 -7.69 -42.88
C LYS A 11 15.73 -8.59 -41.77
N VAL A 12 16.56 -9.52 -41.26
CA VAL A 12 16.19 -10.38 -40.14
C VAL A 12 15.89 -9.54 -38.88
N ASP A 13 16.75 -8.58 -38.56
CA ASP A 13 16.53 -7.70 -37.37
C ASP A 13 15.18 -6.94 -37.48
N ARG A 14 14.87 -6.39 -38.68
CA ARG A 14 13.57 -5.72 -38.93
C ARG A 14 12.39 -6.68 -38.83
N PHE A 15 12.52 -7.89 -39.33
CA PHE A 15 11.49 -8.93 -39.22
C PHE A 15 11.21 -9.24 -37.78
N LEU A 16 12.24 -9.51 -36.95
CA LEU A 16 12.12 -9.79 -35.53
C LEU A 16 11.45 -8.66 -34.76
N LEU A 17 11.87 -7.42 -34.99
CA LEU A 17 11.27 -6.24 -34.38
C LEU A 17 9.78 -6.10 -34.74
N LYS A 18 9.44 -6.27 -36.03
CA LYS A 18 8.04 -6.20 -36.48
C LYS A 18 7.17 -7.31 -35.87
N SER A 19 7.72 -8.54 -35.77
CA SER A 19 7.04 -9.68 -35.19
C SER A 19 6.83 -9.57 -33.66
N PHE A 20 7.66 -8.76 -32.99
CA PHE A 20 7.59 -8.55 -31.55
C PHE A 20 6.71 -7.35 -31.14
N ILE A 21 6.78 -6.23 -31.89
CA ILE A 21 6.08 -5.00 -31.52
C ILE A 21 4.54 -5.19 -31.49
N GLY A 22 3.99 -5.93 -32.45
CA GLY A 22 2.54 -6.22 -32.48
C GLY A 22 2.06 -6.92 -31.22
N PRO A 23 2.58 -8.11 -30.90
CA PRO A 23 2.29 -8.78 -29.63
C PRO A 23 2.56 -7.93 -28.40
N LEU A 24 3.64 -7.13 -28.37
CA LEU A 24 3.96 -6.27 -27.23
C LEU A 24 2.86 -5.24 -26.95
N ILE A 25 2.42 -4.52 -27.97
CA ILE A 25 1.35 -3.53 -27.83
C ILE A 25 0.05 -4.21 -27.39
N PHE A 26 -0.30 -5.30 -28.06
CA PHE A 26 -1.52 -6.05 -27.76
C PHE A 26 -1.55 -6.58 -26.32
N THR A 27 -0.48 -7.26 -25.89
CA THR A 27 -0.41 -7.82 -24.53
C THR A 27 -0.32 -6.75 -23.47
N PHE A 28 0.37 -5.65 -23.73
CA PHE A 28 0.42 -4.50 -22.81
C PHE A 28 -0.99 -3.94 -22.54
N PHE A 29 -1.79 -3.71 -23.59
CA PHE A 29 -3.14 -3.19 -23.41
C PHE A 29 -4.08 -4.21 -22.73
N ILE A 30 -3.96 -5.50 -23.06
CA ILE A 30 -4.73 -6.55 -22.35
C ILE A 30 -4.43 -6.51 -20.85
N VAL A 31 -3.15 -6.51 -20.47
CA VAL A 31 -2.75 -6.46 -19.06
C VAL A 31 -3.24 -5.18 -18.39
N LEU A 32 -3.10 -4.05 -19.07
CA LEU A 32 -3.57 -2.76 -18.55
C LEU A 32 -5.08 -2.76 -18.30
N ILE A 33 -5.88 -3.30 -19.24
CA ILE A 33 -7.34 -3.41 -19.11
C ILE A 33 -7.69 -4.34 -17.94
N ILE A 34 -7.00 -5.47 -17.78
CA ILE A 34 -7.22 -6.40 -16.64
C ILE A 34 -6.98 -5.68 -15.31
N LEU A 35 -5.89 -4.93 -15.19
CA LEU A 35 -5.58 -4.17 -13.97
C LEU A 35 -6.60 -3.05 -13.72
N LEU A 36 -7.09 -2.39 -14.77
CA LEU A 36 -8.16 -1.39 -14.66
C LEU A 36 -9.49 -2.02 -14.22
N LEU A 37 -9.86 -3.19 -14.76
CA LEU A 37 -11.05 -3.91 -14.36
C LEU A 37 -10.97 -4.35 -12.89
N GLN A 38 -9.79 -4.83 -12.46
CA GLN A 38 -9.55 -5.15 -11.06
C GLN A 38 -9.74 -3.91 -10.15
N PHE A 39 -9.24 -2.75 -10.58
CA PHE A 39 -9.43 -1.49 -9.89
C PHE A 39 -10.91 -1.10 -9.83
N LEU A 40 -11.61 -1.14 -10.96
CA LEU A 40 -13.05 -0.84 -11.01
C LEU A 40 -13.86 -1.73 -10.07
N TRP A 41 -13.56 -3.01 -10.05
CA TRP A 41 -14.22 -3.96 -9.14
C TRP A 41 -13.97 -3.61 -7.67
N MET A 42 -12.76 -3.19 -7.33
CA MET A 42 -12.39 -2.82 -5.96
C MET A 42 -13.12 -1.56 -5.47
N TYR A 43 -13.40 -0.61 -6.37
CA TYR A 43 -13.97 0.70 -6.04
C TYR A 43 -15.39 0.90 -6.56
N VAL A 44 -16.05 -0.16 -7.01
CA VAL A 44 -17.42 -0.07 -7.59
C VAL A 44 -18.41 0.53 -6.61
N ASP A 45 -18.36 0.15 -5.34
CA ASP A 45 -19.27 0.66 -4.28
C ASP A 45 -19.04 2.15 -3.99
N GLU A 46 -17.82 2.64 -4.19
CA GLU A 46 -17.49 4.06 -4.02
C GLU A 46 -17.90 4.92 -5.22
N LEU A 47 -17.99 4.32 -6.40
CA LEU A 47 -18.34 5.00 -7.65
C LEU A 47 -19.84 4.93 -7.96
N ALA A 48 -20.48 3.79 -7.64
CA ALA A 48 -21.87 3.57 -7.90
C ALA A 48 -22.79 4.44 -7.01
N GLY A 49 -23.92 4.89 -7.56
CA GLY A 49 -24.93 5.62 -6.81
C GLY A 49 -24.61 7.08 -6.44
N LYS A 50 -23.40 7.58 -6.76
CA LYS A 50 -22.99 8.95 -6.40
C LYS A 50 -23.32 10.01 -7.48
N GLY A 51 -24.04 9.67 -8.54
CA GLY A 51 -24.38 10.62 -9.61
C GLY A 51 -23.14 11.33 -10.19
N LEU A 52 -22.07 10.55 -10.46
CA LEU A 52 -20.83 11.08 -11.03
C LEU A 52 -21.03 11.36 -12.52
N ASP A 53 -20.51 12.50 -12.96
CA ASP A 53 -20.44 12.80 -14.39
C ASP A 53 -19.48 11.82 -15.09
N PHE A 54 -19.86 11.37 -16.29
CA PHE A 54 -19.03 10.48 -17.12
C PHE A 54 -17.61 11.01 -17.30
N LYS A 55 -17.45 12.34 -17.45
CA LYS A 55 -16.14 12.98 -17.58
C LYS A 55 -15.24 12.74 -16.36
N THR A 56 -15.81 12.84 -15.16
CA THR A 56 -15.08 12.61 -13.90
C THR A 56 -14.63 11.16 -13.77
N VAL A 57 -15.50 10.20 -14.13
CA VAL A 57 -15.15 8.77 -14.11
C VAL A 57 -14.07 8.46 -15.17
N ALA A 58 -14.20 9.02 -16.37
CA ALA A 58 -13.20 8.84 -17.43
C ALA A 58 -11.84 9.45 -17.03
N GLU A 59 -11.82 10.64 -16.40
CA GLU A 59 -10.62 11.28 -15.87
C GLU A 59 -9.96 10.41 -14.80
N LEU A 60 -10.75 9.86 -13.88
CA LEU A 60 -10.26 8.94 -12.85
C LEU A 60 -9.61 7.70 -13.46
N LEU A 61 -10.31 7.04 -14.39
CA LEU A 61 -9.80 5.85 -15.08
C LEU A 61 -8.53 6.14 -15.90
N TYR A 62 -8.47 7.29 -16.54
CA TYR A 62 -7.27 7.74 -17.27
C TYR A 62 -6.07 7.85 -16.32
N HIS A 63 -6.20 8.55 -15.20
CA HIS A 63 -5.09 8.71 -14.26
C HIS A 63 -4.71 7.39 -13.60
N PHE A 64 -5.67 6.51 -13.26
CA PHE A 64 -5.36 5.17 -12.76
C PHE A 64 -4.71 4.29 -13.81
N SER A 65 -5.11 4.39 -15.09
CA SER A 65 -4.45 3.64 -16.17
C SER A 65 -2.95 3.97 -16.24
N LEU A 66 -2.60 5.25 -16.14
CA LEU A 66 -1.21 5.69 -16.10
C LEU A 66 -0.47 5.15 -14.86
N THR A 67 -1.15 5.00 -13.74
CA THR A 67 -0.54 4.45 -12.52
C THR A 67 -0.16 2.97 -12.69
N PHE A 68 -0.91 2.23 -13.50
CA PHE A 68 -0.65 0.81 -13.73
C PHE A 68 0.39 0.52 -14.83
N VAL A 69 0.77 1.51 -15.65
CA VAL A 69 1.75 1.33 -16.74
C VAL A 69 3.04 0.66 -16.29
N PRO A 70 3.72 1.09 -15.18
CA PRO A 70 4.97 0.47 -14.76
C PRO A 70 4.84 -1.00 -14.36
N THR A 71 3.65 -1.42 -13.88
CA THR A 71 3.37 -2.81 -13.50
C THR A 71 2.92 -3.64 -14.71
N ALA A 72 2.14 -3.06 -15.62
CA ALA A 72 1.64 -3.73 -16.81
C ALA A 72 2.75 -4.01 -17.83
N LEU A 73 3.74 -3.12 -17.93
CA LEU A 73 4.76 -3.18 -18.96
C LEU A 73 5.68 -4.41 -18.84
N PRO A 74 6.26 -4.75 -17.67
CA PRO A 74 7.04 -5.98 -17.50
C PRO A 74 6.23 -7.25 -17.81
N LEU A 75 4.99 -7.34 -17.34
CA LEU A 75 4.12 -8.49 -17.60
C LEU A 75 3.75 -8.59 -19.09
N GLY A 76 3.44 -7.46 -19.74
CA GLY A 76 3.21 -7.39 -21.17
C GLY A 76 4.41 -7.86 -21.98
N ILE A 77 5.64 -7.48 -21.58
CA ILE A 77 6.89 -7.91 -22.20
C ILE A 77 7.09 -9.41 -22.06
N LEU A 78 6.85 -9.97 -20.86
CA LEU A 78 6.95 -11.41 -20.63
C LEU A 78 6.01 -12.19 -21.55
N LEU A 79 4.74 -11.79 -21.60
CA LEU A 79 3.72 -12.43 -22.42
C LEU A 79 4.03 -12.26 -23.91
N ALA A 80 4.41 -11.06 -24.36
CA ALA A 80 4.82 -10.79 -25.73
C ALA A 80 6.03 -11.64 -26.18
N SER A 81 7.01 -11.79 -25.28
CA SER A 81 8.20 -12.59 -25.55
C SER A 81 7.86 -14.06 -25.72
N LEU A 82 7.06 -14.60 -24.81
CA LEU A 82 6.58 -15.98 -24.90
C LEU A 82 5.77 -16.24 -26.18
N MET A 83 4.85 -15.33 -26.51
CA MET A 83 4.05 -15.43 -27.73
C MET A 83 4.90 -15.35 -28.99
N THR A 84 5.78 -14.37 -29.09
CA THR A 84 6.59 -14.15 -30.29
C THR A 84 7.51 -15.35 -30.54
N PHE A 85 8.28 -15.77 -29.54
CA PHE A 85 9.18 -16.91 -29.69
C PHE A 85 8.45 -18.24 -29.76
N GLY A 86 7.28 -18.36 -29.11
CA GLY A 86 6.39 -19.52 -29.20
C GLY A 86 5.85 -19.68 -30.63
N ASN A 87 5.31 -18.61 -31.22
CA ASN A 87 4.82 -18.60 -32.61
C ASN A 87 5.95 -18.92 -33.61
N MET A 88 7.12 -18.26 -33.46
CA MET A 88 8.27 -18.58 -34.32
C MET A 88 8.72 -20.03 -34.19
N GLY A 89 8.55 -20.64 -33.01
CA GLY A 89 8.83 -22.05 -32.78
C GLY A 89 7.77 -22.98 -33.45
N GLU A 90 6.50 -22.64 -33.30
CA GLU A 90 5.36 -23.37 -33.86
C GLU A 90 5.39 -23.37 -35.41
N PHE A 91 5.61 -22.22 -36.01
CA PHE A 91 5.73 -22.10 -37.48
C PHE A 91 7.09 -22.51 -38.02
N SER A 92 7.96 -23.12 -37.22
CA SER A 92 9.30 -23.57 -37.60
C SER A 92 10.26 -22.44 -38.10
N GLU A 93 9.88 -21.17 -37.97
CA GLU A 93 10.71 -20.01 -38.35
C GLU A 93 12.01 -19.96 -37.54
N LEU A 94 11.90 -20.22 -36.23
CA LEU A 94 13.06 -20.26 -35.35
C LEU A 94 14.02 -21.40 -35.73
N SER A 95 13.47 -22.58 -36.10
CA SER A 95 14.24 -23.71 -36.55
C SER A 95 14.95 -23.41 -37.89
N ALA A 96 14.26 -22.74 -38.84
CA ALA A 96 14.84 -22.32 -40.10
C ALA A 96 15.99 -21.30 -39.92
N LEU A 97 15.85 -20.35 -38.99
CA LEU A 97 16.92 -19.41 -38.65
C LEU A 97 18.13 -20.11 -38.03
N LYS A 98 17.89 -21.07 -37.11
CA LYS A 98 18.98 -21.85 -36.50
C LYS A 98 19.68 -22.76 -37.49
N SER A 99 18.96 -23.44 -38.39
CA SER A 99 19.56 -24.28 -39.45
C SER A 99 20.37 -23.47 -40.46
N SER A 100 20.06 -22.18 -40.64
CA SER A 100 20.89 -21.25 -41.45
C SER A 100 22.14 -20.75 -40.70
N GLY A 101 22.44 -21.26 -39.50
CA GLY A 101 23.61 -20.91 -38.69
C GLY A 101 23.46 -19.67 -37.81
N ILE A 102 22.23 -19.13 -37.63
CA ILE A 102 21.99 -17.97 -36.78
C ILE A 102 21.69 -18.46 -35.35
N SER A 103 22.55 -18.12 -34.39
CA SER A 103 22.36 -18.49 -32.99
C SER A 103 21.16 -17.78 -32.36
N LEU A 104 20.52 -18.41 -31.35
CA LEU A 104 19.41 -17.81 -30.61
C LEU A 104 19.80 -16.45 -29.97
N GLN A 105 21.02 -16.35 -29.46
CA GLN A 105 21.52 -15.07 -28.90
C GLN A 105 21.54 -13.96 -29.93
N ARG A 106 21.92 -14.29 -31.19
CA ARG A 106 21.91 -13.31 -32.31
C ARG A 106 20.47 -12.89 -32.66
N ILE A 107 19.51 -13.82 -32.58
CA ILE A 107 18.08 -13.57 -32.79
C ILE A 107 17.54 -12.65 -31.69
N MET A 108 17.89 -12.91 -30.43
CA MET A 108 17.44 -12.10 -29.29
C MET A 108 18.05 -10.70 -29.22
N ARG A 109 19.27 -10.49 -29.75
CA ARG A 109 20.02 -9.24 -29.62
C ARG A 109 19.25 -7.97 -30.00
N PRO A 110 18.58 -7.86 -31.17
CA PRO A 110 17.82 -6.65 -31.53
C PRO A 110 16.65 -6.40 -30.59
N LEU A 111 16.04 -7.46 -30.06
CA LEU A 111 14.94 -7.36 -29.10
C LEU A 111 15.45 -6.94 -27.71
N VAL A 112 16.60 -7.43 -27.24
CA VAL A 112 17.24 -6.95 -26.00
C VAL A 112 17.50 -5.45 -26.06
N ILE A 113 18.00 -4.95 -27.20
CA ILE A 113 18.22 -3.50 -27.38
C ILE A 113 16.89 -2.74 -27.33
N LEU A 114 15.84 -3.24 -27.98
CA LEU A 114 14.51 -2.65 -27.93
C LEU A 114 13.98 -2.62 -26.48
N ILE A 115 14.07 -3.74 -25.76
CA ILE A 115 13.60 -3.82 -24.37
C ILE A 115 14.42 -2.95 -23.42
N ALA A 116 15.73 -2.84 -23.63
CA ALA A 116 16.55 -1.89 -22.87
C ALA A 116 16.09 -0.44 -23.11
N PHE A 117 15.75 -0.08 -24.33
CA PHE A 117 15.17 1.23 -24.67
C PHE A 117 13.80 1.42 -24.00
N VAL A 118 12.93 0.41 -24.04
CA VAL A 118 11.62 0.43 -23.35
C VAL A 118 11.80 0.55 -21.83
N ALA A 119 12.79 -0.13 -21.24
CA ALA A 119 13.09 -0.01 -19.80
C ALA A 119 13.53 1.41 -19.41
N VAL A 120 14.31 2.09 -20.26
CA VAL A 120 14.68 3.50 -20.06
C VAL A 120 13.44 4.40 -20.13
N ILE A 121 12.58 4.21 -21.12
CA ILE A 121 11.30 4.94 -21.22
C ILE A 121 10.44 4.69 -19.98
N SER A 122 10.33 3.43 -19.54
CA SER A 122 9.60 3.04 -18.33
C SER A 122 10.13 3.77 -17.09
N PHE A 123 11.46 3.93 -16.98
CA PHE A 123 12.07 4.68 -15.90
C PHE A 123 11.67 6.16 -15.92
N PHE A 124 11.79 6.83 -17.07
CA PHE A 124 11.36 8.24 -17.19
C PHE A 124 9.87 8.41 -16.91
N PHE A 125 9.05 7.48 -17.38
CA PHE A 125 7.62 7.45 -17.10
C PHE A 125 7.35 7.30 -15.60
N SER A 126 7.98 6.34 -14.94
CA SER A 126 7.86 6.09 -13.51
C SER A 126 8.37 7.25 -12.65
N ASN A 127 9.36 8.02 -13.17
CA ASN A 127 9.91 9.16 -12.44
C ASN A 127 9.08 10.44 -12.59
N ASN A 128 8.49 10.70 -13.75
CA ASN A 128 7.87 12.00 -14.05
C ASN A 128 6.34 11.90 -14.17
N VAL A 129 5.83 10.91 -14.92
CA VAL A 129 4.39 10.78 -15.20
C VAL A 129 3.65 10.12 -14.03
N LEU A 130 4.21 9.06 -13.50
CA LEU A 130 3.59 8.29 -12.40
C LEU A 130 3.28 9.15 -11.16
N PRO A 131 4.19 9.98 -10.62
CA PRO A 131 3.92 10.81 -9.45
C PRO A 131 2.74 11.75 -9.66
N TYR A 132 2.72 12.45 -10.81
CA TYR A 132 1.63 13.36 -11.17
C TYR A 132 0.28 12.63 -11.32
N SER A 133 0.27 11.50 -12.03
CA SER A 133 -0.95 10.73 -12.24
C SER A 133 -1.47 10.12 -10.94
N THR A 134 -0.60 9.68 -10.05
CA THR A 134 -0.97 9.13 -8.74
C THR A 134 -1.58 10.22 -7.84
N ASP A 135 -1.02 11.43 -7.83
CA ASP A 135 -1.57 12.57 -7.08
C ASP A 135 -2.99 12.92 -7.57
N LYS A 136 -3.16 13.08 -8.88
CA LYS A 136 -4.46 13.34 -9.50
C LYS A 136 -5.48 12.25 -9.22
N ALA A 137 -5.10 10.98 -9.42
CA ALA A 137 -5.97 9.84 -9.20
C ALA A 137 -6.46 9.77 -7.75
N ARG A 138 -5.55 9.95 -6.78
CA ARG A 138 -5.89 9.91 -5.35
C ARG A 138 -6.72 11.10 -4.91
N THR A 139 -6.42 12.31 -5.41
CA THR A 139 -7.21 13.52 -5.14
C THR A 139 -8.62 13.36 -5.66
N LEU A 140 -8.79 12.91 -6.92
CA LEU A 140 -10.12 12.63 -7.49
C LEU A 140 -10.88 11.57 -6.70
N LEU A 141 -10.22 10.48 -6.31
CA LEU A 141 -10.85 9.43 -5.51
C LEU A 141 -11.28 9.96 -4.14
N TRP A 142 -10.46 10.80 -3.51
CA TRP A 142 -10.80 11.47 -2.26
C TRP A 142 -12.02 12.39 -2.41
N ASP A 143 -12.06 13.20 -3.48
CA ASP A 143 -13.17 14.10 -3.77
C ASP A 143 -14.47 13.31 -4.02
N ILE A 144 -14.37 12.19 -4.77
CA ILE A 144 -15.47 11.27 -5.01
C ILE A 144 -15.98 10.63 -3.71
N ARG A 145 -15.07 10.24 -2.79
CA ARG A 145 -15.46 9.70 -1.48
C ARG A 145 -16.24 10.70 -0.65
N ARG A 146 -15.88 11.96 -0.75
CA ARG A 146 -16.56 13.06 -0.02
C ARG A 146 -17.85 13.52 -0.70
N LYS A 147 -18.04 13.21 -1.99
CA LYS A 147 -19.28 13.50 -2.71
C LYS A 147 -20.37 12.53 -2.25
N LYS A 148 -21.47 13.03 -1.69
CA LYS A 148 -22.62 12.32 -1.12
C LYS A 148 -22.27 11.32 -0.01
N PRO A 149 -22.75 11.52 1.19
CA PRO A 149 -22.83 10.44 2.16
C PRO A 149 -23.74 9.37 1.56
N ASP A 150 -23.32 8.13 1.63
CA ASP A 150 -24.19 6.99 1.33
C ASP A 150 -25.36 7.02 2.32
N ILE A 151 -26.55 7.44 1.84
CA ILE A 151 -27.76 7.58 2.66
C ILE A 151 -28.38 6.19 2.89
N ASN A 152 -27.54 5.21 3.10
CA ASN A 152 -27.98 3.86 3.42
C ASN A 152 -28.10 3.67 4.93
N VAL A 153 -29.19 4.23 5.48
CA VAL A 153 -29.53 4.00 6.90
C VAL A 153 -29.89 2.53 7.07
N GLN A 154 -29.06 1.78 7.77
CA GLN A 154 -29.29 0.39 8.13
C GLN A 154 -30.17 0.31 9.40
N ALA A 155 -31.15 -0.58 9.38
CA ALA A 155 -31.99 -0.84 10.56
C ALA A 155 -31.17 -1.41 11.72
N GLY A 156 -31.44 -0.96 12.92
CA GLY A 156 -30.84 -1.44 14.17
C GLY A 156 -29.53 -0.75 14.58
N THR A 157 -28.87 0.01 13.72
CA THR A 157 -27.60 0.69 14.00
C THR A 157 -27.72 2.21 13.95
N PHE A 158 -26.79 2.92 14.60
CA PHE A 158 -26.69 4.36 14.44
C PHE A 158 -25.99 4.71 13.14
N TYR A 159 -26.62 5.56 12.34
CA TYR A 159 -26.10 6.12 11.11
C TYR A 159 -25.63 7.56 11.33
N ASN A 160 -24.32 7.78 11.19
CA ASN A 160 -23.65 9.08 11.37
C ASN A 160 -23.21 9.72 10.05
N GLY A 161 -23.74 9.25 8.92
CA GLY A 161 -23.40 9.79 7.59
C GLY A 161 -24.04 11.12 7.25
N VAL A 162 -24.94 11.65 8.09
CA VAL A 162 -25.53 12.99 7.98
C VAL A 162 -24.78 13.93 8.92
N PRO A 163 -24.22 15.04 8.44
CA PRO A 163 -23.52 16.01 9.30
C PRO A 163 -24.37 16.48 10.46
N ASP A 164 -23.78 16.54 11.62
CA ASP A 164 -24.40 17.01 12.88
C ASP A 164 -25.67 16.23 13.31
N PHE A 165 -25.94 15.05 12.72
CA PHE A 165 -27.03 14.16 13.11
C PHE A 165 -26.58 12.72 13.26
N SER A 166 -27.08 12.06 14.32
CA SER A 166 -26.96 10.61 14.51
C SER A 166 -28.34 9.99 14.48
N ILE A 167 -28.61 9.16 13.48
CA ILE A 167 -29.96 8.62 13.20
C ILE A 167 -29.95 7.12 13.48
N LYS A 168 -30.85 6.64 14.30
CA LYS A 168 -31.11 5.22 14.48
C LYS A 168 -32.54 4.90 14.05
N VAL A 169 -32.68 3.82 13.30
CA VAL A 169 -33.96 3.34 12.79
C VAL A 169 -34.14 1.90 13.21
N THR A 170 -35.31 1.55 13.75
CA THR A 170 -35.57 0.17 14.16
C THR A 170 -35.85 -0.74 12.99
N THR A 171 -36.70 -0.30 12.04
CA THR A 171 -37.03 -1.04 10.81
C THR A 171 -37.12 -0.09 9.62
N LYS A 172 -36.72 -0.57 8.45
CA LYS A 172 -36.80 0.16 7.18
C LYS A 172 -37.49 -0.74 6.15
N ASP A 173 -38.53 -0.23 5.52
CA ASP A 173 -39.17 -0.90 4.41
C ASP A 173 -38.31 -0.78 3.14
N PRO A 174 -37.90 -1.89 2.52
CA PRO A 174 -37.02 -1.86 1.35
C PRO A 174 -37.73 -1.33 0.08
N VAL A 175 -39.06 -1.34 0.03
CA VAL A 175 -39.86 -0.89 -1.16
C VAL A 175 -40.15 0.60 -1.08
N THR A 176 -40.70 1.06 0.04
CA THR A 176 -41.14 2.45 0.22
C THR A 176 -40.05 3.34 0.81
N ASN A 177 -38.96 2.78 1.29
CA ASN A 177 -37.92 3.47 2.06
C ASN A 177 -38.45 4.19 3.32
N ARG A 178 -39.64 3.80 3.82
CA ARG A 178 -40.18 4.30 5.07
C ARG A 178 -39.40 3.72 6.23
N MET A 179 -38.93 4.60 7.10
CA MET A 179 -38.23 4.26 8.32
C MET A 179 -39.20 4.33 9.49
N ASN A 180 -39.18 3.36 10.40
CA ASN A 180 -40.03 3.31 11.57
C ASN A 180 -39.23 3.30 12.86
N ASN A 181 -39.80 3.91 13.92
CA ASN A 181 -39.21 4.12 15.23
C ASN A 181 -37.81 4.77 15.09
N LEU A 182 -37.82 6.04 14.73
CA LEU A 182 -36.61 6.82 14.56
C LEU A 182 -36.19 7.46 15.87
N ILE A 183 -34.89 7.39 16.16
CA ILE A 183 -34.23 8.15 17.23
C ILE A 183 -33.18 9.00 16.55
N ILE A 184 -33.26 10.32 16.68
CA ILE A 184 -32.37 11.26 16.05
C ILE A 184 -31.75 12.15 17.09
N TYR A 185 -30.42 12.13 17.18
CA TYR A 185 -29.65 13.08 17.98
C TYR A 185 -29.23 14.24 17.09
N ASP A 186 -29.54 15.46 17.52
CA ASP A 186 -29.15 16.70 16.85
C ASP A 186 -27.90 17.30 17.53
N HIS A 187 -26.78 17.27 16.86
CA HIS A 187 -25.48 17.74 17.34
C HIS A 187 -25.09 19.12 16.79
N ARG A 188 -25.96 19.83 16.11
CA ARG A 188 -25.67 21.14 15.50
C ARG A 188 -25.09 22.17 16.47
N GLU A 189 -25.49 22.11 17.75
CA GLU A 189 -24.95 22.99 18.78
C GLU A 189 -23.62 22.52 19.38
N ARG A 190 -23.09 21.32 18.99
CA ARG A 190 -21.83 20.72 19.47
C ARG A 190 -21.74 20.57 21.01
N ARG A 191 -22.87 20.37 21.68
CA ARG A 191 -22.99 20.27 23.14
C ARG A 191 -23.31 18.85 23.64
N GLY A 192 -23.00 17.83 22.85
CA GLY A 192 -23.37 16.44 23.17
C GLY A 192 -24.81 16.12 22.77
N ASN A 193 -25.48 15.27 23.56
CA ASN A 193 -26.83 14.76 23.25
C ASN A 193 -27.95 15.65 23.82
N TYR A 194 -27.83 16.94 23.61
CA TYR A 194 -28.78 17.96 24.14
C TYR A 194 -30.15 17.91 23.49
N SER A 195 -30.22 17.52 22.24
CA SER A 195 -31.48 17.48 21.49
C SER A 195 -31.68 16.10 20.90
N VAL A 196 -32.82 15.48 21.26
CA VAL A 196 -33.21 14.16 20.80
C VAL A 196 -34.61 14.23 20.22
N ILE A 197 -34.80 13.70 19.02
CA ILE A 197 -36.11 13.61 18.37
C ILE A 197 -36.49 12.14 18.25
N LEU A 198 -37.66 11.79 18.73
CA LEU A 198 -38.28 10.49 18.58
C LEU A 198 -39.44 10.62 17.61
N ALA A 199 -39.52 9.77 16.60
CA ALA A 199 -40.61 9.77 15.62
C ALA A 199 -41.03 8.35 15.31
N ASP A 200 -42.35 8.16 15.15
CA ASP A 200 -42.92 6.85 14.80
C ASP A 200 -42.52 6.41 13.40
N SER A 201 -42.46 7.34 12.46
CA SER A 201 -42.00 7.05 11.11
C SER A 201 -41.46 8.30 10.43
N GLY A 202 -40.71 8.08 9.33
CA GLY A 202 -40.19 9.17 8.54
C GLY A 202 -39.54 8.73 7.23
N PHE A 203 -39.20 9.72 6.44
CA PHE A 203 -38.54 9.58 5.15
C PHE A 203 -37.30 10.49 5.13
N LEU A 204 -36.23 10.01 4.53
CA LEU A 204 -35.06 10.80 4.22
C LEU A 204 -34.89 10.85 2.70
N LYS A 205 -35.00 12.04 2.12
CA LYS A 205 -34.93 12.25 0.65
C LYS A 205 -33.96 13.36 0.34
N SER A 206 -33.25 13.24 -0.79
CA SER A 206 -32.45 14.35 -1.33
C SER A 206 -33.36 15.41 -1.94
N THR A 207 -32.97 16.68 -1.84
CA THR A 207 -33.65 17.78 -2.59
C THR A 207 -33.49 17.55 -4.09
N LYS A 208 -34.36 18.15 -4.91
CA LYS A 208 -34.34 17.99 -6.38
C LYS A 208 -33.07 18.50 -7.02
N ASP A 209 -32.46 19.51 -6.43
CA ASP A 209 -31.18 20.12 -6.81
C ASP A 209 -29.97 19.45 -6.15
N GLU A 210 -30.22 18.38 -5.38
CA GLU A 210 -29.19 17.59 -4.68
C GLU A 210 -28.31 18.37 -3.68
N THR A 211 -28.69 19.60 -3.34
CA THR A 211 -27.93 20.48 -2.42
C THR A 211 -28.30 20.26 -0.95
N GLY A 212 -29.31 19.45 -0.64
CA GLY A 212 -29.77 19.20 0.72
C GLY A 212 -30.44 17.86 0.91
N LEU A 213 -30.66 17.51 2.17
CA LEU A 213 -31.53 16.40 2.58
C LEU A 213 -32.79 16.94 3.24
N ILE A 214 -33.91 16.39 2.87
CA ILE A 214 -35.22 16.62 3.50
C ILE A 214 -35.52 15.39 4.35
N MET A 215 -35.57 15.58 5.64
CA MET A 215 -36.02 14.58 6.60
C MET A 215 -37.41 14.93 7.06
N THR A 216 -38.40 14.14 6.66
CA THR A 216 -39.79 14.29 7.04
C THR A 216 -40.13 13.24 8.08
N LEU A 217 -40.56 13.67 9.27
CA LEU A 217 -40.86 12.84 10.44
C LEU A 217 -42.35 12.97 10.73
N TYR A 218 -42.98 11.87 11.12
CA TYR A 218 -44.38 11.80 11.46
C TYR A 218 -44.60 11.28 12.86
N HIS A 219 -45.50 11.93 13.60
CA HIS A 219 -45.91 11.62 14.96
C HIS A 219 -44.72 11.42 15.91
N GLY A 220 -44.29 12.49 16.52
CA GLY A 220 -43.08 12.41 17.36
C GLY A 220 -43.01 13.45 18.44
N HIS A 221 -41.95 13.31 19.21
CA HIS A 221 -41.60 14.22 20.31
C HIS A 221 -40.14 14.65 20.19
N GLY A 222 -39.90 15.94 20.33
CA GLY A 222 -38.56 16.52 20.47
C GLY A 222 -38.25 16.82 21.93
N TYR A 223 -37.11 16.40 22.42
CA TYR A 223 -36.61 16.66 23.76
C TYR A 223 -35.35 17.53 23.64
N THR A 224 -35.38 18.73 24.22
CA THR A 224 -34.23 19.64 24.18
C THR A 224 -33.89 20.12 25.59
N GLU A 225 -32.68 19.88 26.03
CA GLU A 225 -32.17 20.43 27.29
C GLU A 225 -31.69 21.87 27.07
N MET A 226 -32.18 22.79 27.87
CA MET A 226 -31.80 24.19 27.83
C MET A 226 -30.81 24.47 28.97
N GLU A 227 -29.72 25.13 28.67
CA GLU A 227 -28.72 25.53 29.63
C GLU A 227 -28.89 27.02 29.99
N GLU A 228 -29.01 27.34 31.26
CA GLU A 228 -28.94 28.71 31.70
C GLU A 228 -27.53 29.27 31.52
N LYS A 229 -27.40 30.26 30.64
CA LYS A 229 -26.15 31.00 30.43
C LYS A 229 -25.94 31.94 31.60
N ASN A 230 -24.71 31.97 32.13
CA ASN A 230 -24.26 32.91 33.20
C ASN A 230 -24.64 32.54 34.66
N VAL A 231 -24.94 31.29 35.00
CA VAL A 231 -25.11 30.87 36.37
C VAL A 231 -23.97 29.94 36.77
N SER A 232 -23.31 30.25 37.91
CA SER A 232 -22.22 29.41 38.45
C SER A 232 -22.76 28.07 38.97
N GLN A 233 -22.06 26.97 38.74
CA GLN A 233 -22.33 25.70 39.44
C GLN A 233 -22.17 25.95 40.97
N PRO A 234 -23.06 25.60 41.84
CA PRO A 234 -24.06 24.54 41.88
C PRO A 234 -25.53 24.97 41.67
N LEU A 235 -25.78 26.20 41.29
CA LEU A 235 -27.14 26.74 41.10
C LEU A 235 -27.71 26.55 39.71
N LYS A 236 -26.98 25.89 38.81
CA LYS A 236 -27.34 25.68 37.40
C LYS A 236 -28.54 24.75 37.29
N LYS A 237 -29.64 25.23 36.74
CA LYS A 237 -30.82 24.43 36.42
C LYS A 237 -30.74 24.01 34.95
N TYR A 238 -31.22 22.82 34.65
CA TYR A 238 -31.29 22.29 33.30
C TYR A 238 -32.77 22.13 32.88
N PRO A 239 -33.49 23.22 32.55
CA PRO A 239 -34.85 23.11 32.09
C PRO A 239 -34.88 22.33 30.77
N SER A 240 -35.86 21.45 30.62
CA SER A 240 -36.10 20.70 29.40
C SER A 240 -37.35 21.22 28.70
N ARG A 241 -37.28 21.28 27.36
CA ARG A 241 -38.42 21.58 26.48
C ARG A 241 -38.83 20.28 25.79
N ILE A 242 -40.12 20.00 25.77
CA ILE A 242 -40.71 18.86 25.09
C ILE A 242 -41.65 19.45 24.01
N ASP A 243 -41.37 19.16 22.76
CA ASP A 243 -42.20 19.54 21.62
C ASP A 243 -42.85 18.29 21.08
N ALA A 244 -44.18 18.32 20.86
CA ALA A 244 -44.94 17.25 20.19
C ALA A 244 -45.28 17.75 18.77
N PHE A 245 -45.16 16.89 17.78
CA PHE A 245 -45.47 17.21 16.37
C PHE A 245 -46.22 16.06 15.69
N GLU A 246 -47.15 16.38 14.80
CA GLU A 246 -47.74 15.43 13.88
C GLU A 246 -46.88 15.20 12.65
N GLU A 247 -46.31 16.28 12.11
CA GLU A 247 -45.36 16.27 11.00
C GLU A 247 -44.29 17.32 11.27
N GLN A 248 -43.03 16.91 11.12
CA GLN A 248 -41.87 17.79 11.20
C GLN A 248 -40.94 17.57 10.02
N THR A 249 -40.62 18.64 9.32
CA THR A 249 -39.68 18.60 8.21
C THR A 249 -38.40 19.34 8.61
N ILE A 250 -37.28 18.62 8.57
CA ILE A 250 -35.93 19.13 8.83
C ILE A 250 -35.20 19.18 7.49
N VAL A 251 -34.79 20.37 7.07
CA VAL A 251 -33.93 20.53 5.89
C VAL A 251 -32.49 20.63 6.35
N ILE A 252 -31.68 19.71 5.90
CA ILE A 252 -30.27 19.64 6.24
C ILE A 252 -29.48 20.06 5.00
N PRO A 253 -28.84 21.24 5.00
CA PRO A 253 -28.06 21.68 3.86
C PRO A 253 -26.82 20.78 3.71
N LEU A 254 -26.64 20.23 2.54
CA LEU A 254 -25.43 19.48 2.15
C LEU A 254 -24.38 20.42 1.54
N THR A 255 -24.29 21.65 2.04
CA THR A 255 -23.27 22.61 1.60
C THR A 255 -21.88 22.03 1.86
N GLY A 256 -21.13 21.78 0.78
CA GLY A 256 -19.83 21.14 0.84
C GLY A 256 -19.77 19.68 0.35
N PHE A 257 -20.92 19.08 -0.04
CA PHE A 257 -20.99 17.74 -0.60
C PHE A 257 -20.99 17.72 -2.14
N ASP A 258 -21.05 18.86 -2.81
CA ASP A 258 -20.71 18.95 -4.22
C ASP A 258 -19.25 18.52 -4.43
N LEU A 259 -18.96 17.95 -5.59
CA LEU A 259 -17.61 17.57 -5.98
C LEU A 259 -16.73 18.84 -6.02
N GLN A 260 -16.36 19.35 -4.84
CA GLN A 260 -15.35 20.38 -4.73
C GLN A 260 -14.03 19.74 -5.05
N ARG A 261 -13.42 20.14 -6.16
CA ARG A 261 -12.06 19.72 -6.49
C ARG A 261 -11.13 20.27 -5.44
N SER A 262 -10.55 19.38 -4.66
CA SER A 262 -9.51 19.71 -3.70
C SER A 262 -8.29 20.30 -4.42
N GLU A 263 -7.58 21.19 -3.75
CA GLU A 263 -6.36 21.77 -4.30
C GLU A 263 -5.35 20.68 -4.67
N GLU A 264 -4.69 20.86 -5.81
CA GLU A 264 -3.62 19.98 -6.25
C GLU A 264 -2.51 19.94 -5.21
N GLY A 265 -2.15 18.75 -4.75
CA GLY A 265 -1.04 18.58 -3.82
C GLY A 265 -1.41 18.32 -2.37
N LEU A 266 -2.68 18.04 -2.05
CA LEU A 266 -3.09 17.54 -0.72
C LEU A 266 -2.24 16.36 -0.23
N PHE A 267 -1.73 15.57 -1.16
CA PHE A 267 -0.95 14.37 -0.89
C PHE A 267 0.52 14.48 -1.26
N LYS A 268 1.03 15.68 -1.58
CA LYS A 268 2.45 15.90 -1.97
C LYS A 268 3.48 15.39 -0.97
N SER A 269 3.10 15.19 0.28
CA SER A 269 3.96 14.57 1.29
C SER A 269 4.06 13.03 1.17
N ASN A 270 3.26 12.41 0.30
CA ASN A 270 3.28 10.97 0.12
C ASN A 270 4.44 10.56 -0.82
N ALA A 271 5.26 9.61 -0.38
CA ALA A 271 6.43 9.13 -1.12
C ALA A 271 6.14 8.70 -2.57
N ALA A 272 4.96 8.12 -2.84
CA ALA A 272 4.57 7.67 -4.17
C ALA A 272 4.36 8.82 -5.19
N MET A 273 4.18 10.06 -4.71
CA MET A 273 3.94 11.26 -5.53
C MET A 273 5.18 12.10 -5.76
N LEU A 274 6.33 11.64 -5.31
CA LEU A 274 7.59 12.33 -5.46
C LEU A 274 8.43 11.70 -6.59
N ASN A 275 9.17 12.52 -7.31
CA ASN A 275 10.20 12.06 -8.24
C ASN A 275 11.50 11.69 -7.48
N ILE A 276 12.46 11.04 -8.16
CA ILE A 276 13.72 10.61 -7.53
C ILE A 276 14.47 11.75 -6.86
N SER A 277 14.55 12.93 -7.50
CA SER A 277 15.25 14.08 -6.93
C SER A 277 14.58 14.57 -5.64
N GLN A 278 13.24 14.66 -5.65
CA GLN A 278 12.45 15.03 -4.45
C GLN A 278 12.56 13.97 -3.36
N LEU A 279 12.53 12.67 -3.73
CA LEU A 279 12.71 11.58 -2.78
C LEU A 279 14.10 11.65 -2.12
N THR A 280 15.17 11.83 -2.90
CA THR A 280 16.53 11.95 -2.36
C THR A 280 16.62 13.11 -1.38
N PHE A 281 16.13 14.30 -1.78
CA PHE A 281 16.14 15.47 -0.89
C PHE A 281 15.34 15.23 0.41
N THR A 282 14.18 14.58 0.30
CA THR A 282 13.32 14.27 1.45
C THR A 282 13.98 13.26 2.38
N ILE A 283 14.55 12.19 1.83
CA ILE A 283 15.27 11.15 2.58
C ILE A 283 16.44 11.79 3.34
N ASP A 284 17.28 12.59 2.68
CA ASP A 284 18.42 13.26 3.30
C ASP A 284 17.98 14.23 4.42
N SER A 285 16.89 14.97 4.17
CA SER A 285 16.33 15.88 5.18
C SER A 285 15.79 15.13 6.40
N LEU A 286 15.11 13.99 6.17
CA LEU A 286 14.55 13.18 7.25
C LEU A 286 15.65 12.52 8.09
N TYR A 287 16.70 11.97 7.45
CA TYR A 287 17.87 11.43 8.17
C TYR A 287 18.59 12.49 9.00
N ARG A 288 18.77 13.69 8.46
CA ARG A 288 19.37 14.82 9.20
C ARG A 288 18.56 15.15 10.45
N LYS A 289 17.23 15.35 10.29
CA LYS A 289 16.35 15.62 11.43
C LYS A 289 16.34 14.51 12.47
N HIS A 290 16.35 13.27 12.02
CA HIS A 290 16.41 12.10 12.89
C HIS A 290 17.72 12.08 13.69
N ASN A 291 18.87 12.28 13.04
CA ASN A 291 20.17 12.32 13.70
C ASN A 291 20.29 13.50 14.69
N GLU A 292 19.83 14.68 14.31
CA GLU A 292 19.79 15.87 15.18
C GLU A 292 18.92 15.62 16.43
N LYS A 293 17.77 14.96 16.24
CA LYS A 293 16.87 14.59 17.34
C LYS A 293 17.52 13.59 18.29
N ILE A 294 18.10 12.52 17.76
CA ILE A 294 18.81 11.52 18.58
C ILE A 294 19.96 12.18 19.36
N GLU A 295 20.75 13.03 18.71
CA GLU A 295 21.86 13.70 19.39
C GLU A 295 21.36 14.63 20.52
N LYS A 296 20.27 15.36 20.28
CA LYS A 296 19.65 16.20 21.32
C LYS A 296 19.11 15.34 22.47
N GLU A 297 18.33 14.30 22.16
CA GLU A 297 17.77 13.41 23.18
C GLU A 297 18.86 12.71 24.00
N PHE A 298 19.96 12.32 23.37
CA PHE A 298 21.12 11.76 24.07
C PHE A 298 21.79 12.78 25.00
N LYS A 299 21.95 14.03 24.55
CA LYS A 299 22.48 15.11 25.40
C LYS A 299 21.54 15.40 26.60
N ASP A 300 20.23 15.46 26.33
CA ASP A 300 19.22 15.69 27.37
C ASP A 300 19.23 14.52 28.38
N PHE A 301 19.26 13.28 27.92
CA PHE A 301 19.35 12.09 28.78
C PHE A 301 20.62 12.12 29.64
N LYS A 302 21.78 12.44 29.04
CA LYS A 302 23.04 12.55 29.75
C LYS A 302 23.00 13.64 30.82
N ASN A 303 22.41 14.80 30.52
CA ASN A 303 22.35 15.93 31.43
C ASN A 303 21.33 15.75 32.56
N VAL A 304 20.18 15.14 32.29
CA VAL A 304 19.09 14.99 33.29
C VAL A 304 19.28 13.73 34.17
N LYS A 305 19.66 12.60 33.57
CA LYS A 305 19.64 11.32 34.29
C LYS A 305 20.95 10.94 34.96
N LEU A 306 22.10 11.30 34.42
CA LEU A 306 23.40 11.05 35.08
C LEU A 306 23.65 12.01 36.29
N TYR A 307 22.97 13.17 36.30
CA TYR A 307 23.08 14.17 37.38
C TYR A 307 21.86 14.22 38.31
N ALA A 308 20.76 13.50 38.04
CA ALA A 308 19.56 13.44 38.87
C ALA A 308 19.72 12.59 40.15
N VAL A 309 20.95 12.10 40.44
CA VAL A 309 21.32 11.70 41.82
C VAL A 309 21.53 12.96 42.70
N ARG A 310 21.08 14.12 42.27
CA ARG A 310 21.09 15.37 43.03
C ARG A 310 19.84 15.48 43.91
N ASN A 311 20.03 15.17 45.20
CA ASN A 311 19.18 15.57 46.33
C ASN A 311 17.65 15.44 46.14
N PRO A 312 17.03 14.37 46.63
CA PRO A 312 15.57 14.22 46.63
C PRO A 312 14.82 15.11 47.66
N HIS A 313 15.49 16.05 48.32
CA HIS A 313 14.94 16.82 49.44
C HIS A 313 14.85 18.34 49.24
N ILE A 314 14.79 18.84 48.00
CA ILE A 314 14.44 20.24 47.79
C ILE A 314 13.23 20.33 46.87
N GLU A 315 12.04 20.08 47.42
CA GLU A 315 10.78 20.58 46.88
C GLU A 315 10.87 22.13 46.91
N GLY A 316 10.91 22.76 45.75
CA GLY A 316 10.81 24.20 45.62
C GLY A 316 12.03 24.95 45.05
N ALA A 317 13.09 24.30 44.63
CA ALA A 317 14.21 25.01 43.99
C ALA A 317 13.85 25.34 42.52
N LYS A 318 13.69 26.66 42.24
CA LYS A 318 13.64 27.22 40.88
C LYS A 318 14.91 26.77 40.10
N PRO A 319 14.79 26.51 38.77
CA PRO A 319 15.98 26.23 37.97
C PRO A 319 16.92 27.46 38.04
N VAL A 320 18.07 27.28 38.67
CA VAL A 320 19.14 28.26 38.68
C VAL A 320 19.95 28.05 37.43
N ASP A 321 19.85 29.00 36.49
CA ASP A 321 20.81 29.20 35.41
C ASP A 321 22.19 29.56 36.00
N GLN A 322 22.93 28.57 36.46
CA GLN A 322 24.33 28.74 36.78
C GLN A 322 25.18 27.96 35.79
N PRO A 323 26.23 28.59 35.23
CA PRO A 323 27.16 27.91 34.36
C PRO A 323 27.78 26.75 35.15
N VAL A 324 27.79 25.55 34.52
CA VAL A 324 28.41 24.33 35.06
C VAL A 324 29.83 24.66 35.48
N ALA A 325 30.06 24.71 36.79
CA ALA A 325 31.42 24.80 37.32
C ALA A 325 32.25 23.61 36.82
N ALA A 326 33.47 23.88 36.38
CA ALA A 326 34.42 22.88 35.92
C ALA A 326 34.46 21.69 36.89
N PRO A 327 34.66 20.44 36.41
CA PRO A 327 34.63 19.27 37.23
C PRO A 327 35.65 19.44 38.36
N ARG A 328 35.17 19.56 39.59
CA ARG A 328 36.04 19.42 40.76
C ARG A 328 36.71 18.07 40.61
N LYS A 329 38.04 18.03 40.75
CA LYS A 329 38.83 16.80 40.86
C LYS A 329 38.07 15.84 41.77
N GLU A 330 37.58 14.76 41.21
CA GLU A 330 36.89 13.71 41.93
C GLU A 330 37.85 13.21 43.00
N ALA A 331 37.60 13.58 44.26
CA ALA A 331 38.11 12.78 45.36
C ALA A 331 37.57 11.40 45.08
N LEU A 332 38.43 10.40 44.92
CA LEU A 332 38.11 8.97 44.77
C LEU A 332 37.32 8.56 46.01
N PHE A 333 36.00 8.86 46.00
CA PHE A 333 35.08 8.42 47.05
C PHE A 333 34.93 6.92 46.88
N ASN A 334 35.47 6.16 47.84
CA ASN A 334 35.29 4.73 47.84
C ASN A 334 33.82 4.42 48.19
N THR A 335 32.97 4.38 47.17
CA THR A 335 31.53 4.15 47.29
C THR A 335 31.21 2.85 48.03
N LYS A 336 32.13 1.87 47.97
CA LYS A 336 31.96 0.57 48.68
C LYS A 336 32.11 0.75 50.19
N LEU A 337 33.11 1.50 50.64
CA LEU A 337 33.28 1.78 52.09
C LEU A 337 32.10 2.61 52.65
N LEU A 338 31.62 3.57 51.88
CA LEU A 338 30.44 4.35 52.29
C LEU A 338 29.19 3.44 52.41
N TYR A 339 28.95 2.59 51.40
CA TYR A 339 27.80 1.66 51.42
C TYR A 339 27.88 0.68 52.59
N ASP A 340 29.07 0.13 52.85
CA ASP A 340 29.29 -0.82 53.93
C ASP A 340 29.09 -0.19 55.32
N SER A 341 29.32 1.12 55.50
CA SER A 341 29.08 1.86 56.74
C SER A 341 27.62 2.24 57.02
N LEU A 342 26.71 2.09 56.05
CA LEU A 342 25.29 2.42 56.23
C LEU A 342 24.54 1.41 57.08
N SER A 343 23.50 1.85 57.80
CA SER A 343 22.54 0.97 58.47
C SER A 343 21.81 0.05 57.48
N VAL A 344 21.28 -1.06 57.95
CA VAL A 344 20.50 -2.01 57.12
C VAL A 344 19.30 -1.31 56.47
N ALA A 345 18.64 -0.40 57.21
CA ALA A 345 17.48 0.38 56.70
C ALA A 345 17.93 1.31 55.56
N ASP A 346 19.06 2.03 55.73
CA ASP A 346 19.58 2.94 54.72
C ASP A 346 20.09 2.20 53.48
N LYS A 347 20.73 1.02 53.65
CA LYS A 347 21.13 0.15 52.54
C LYS A 347 19.92 -0.26 51.70
N ASN A 348 18.81 -0.66 52.31
CA ASN A 348 17.59 -1.02 51.62
C ASN A 348 17.00 0.18 50.85
N THR A 349 16.99 1.36 51.47
CA THR A 349 16.53 2.61 50.83
C THR A 349 17.40 2.96 49.61
N VAL A 350 18.73 2.92 49.77
CA VAL A 350 19.64 3.17 48.65
C VAL A 350 19.44 2.18 47.50
N LEU A 351 19.30 0.88 47.79
CA LEU A 351 19.03 -0.14 46.79
C LEU A 351 17.67 0.08 46.11
N THR A 352 16.63 0.42 46.87
CA THR A 352 15.31 0.69 46.29
C THR A 352 15.32 1.88 45.37
N VAL A 353 15.97 2.98 45.75
CA VAL A 353 16.13 4.17 44.93
C VAL A 353 16.99 3.87 43.68
N ALA A 354 18.08 3.12 43.82
CA ALA A 354 18.90 2.73 42.70
C ALA A 354 18.14 1.85 41.69
N VAL A 355 17.38 0.87 42.17
CA VAL A 355 16.56 -0.01 41.31
C VAL A 355 15.45 0.78 40.62
N SER A 356 14.77 1.69 41.32
CA SER A 356 13.73 2.53 40.72
C SER A 356 14.29 3.46 39.65
N SER A 357 15.45 4.10 39.89
CA SER A 357 16.13 4.96 38.92
C SER A 357 16.60 4.19 37.69
N LEU A 358 17.11 2.97 37.87
CA LEU A 358 17.49 2.10 36.76
C LEU A 358 16.28 1.68 35.93
N LYS A 359 15.18 1.30 36.56
CA LYS A 359 13.91 0.94 35.88
C LYS A 359 13.39 2.13 35.07
N GLU A 360 13.36 3.31 35.67
CA GLU A 360 12.93 4.53 34.98
C GLU A 360 13.84 4.86 33.79
N GLY A 361 15.16 4.79 33.98
CA GLY A 361 16.13 5.00 32.90
C GLY A 361 15.96 4.00 31.75
N THR A 362 15.75 2.73 32.08
CA THR A 362 15.51 1.67 31.09
C THR A 362 14.20 1.92 30.32
N SER A 363 13.12 2.33 31.02
CA SER A 363 11.84 2.65 30.39
C SER A 363 11.98 3.82 29.41
N ILE A 364 12.69 4.88 29.78
CA ILE A 364 12.93 6.03 28.90
C ILE A 364 13.75 5.62 27.67
N ILE A 365 14.82 4.83 27.84
CA ILE A 365 15.61 4.35 26.70
C ILE A 365 14.75 3.49 25.78
N PHE A 366 13.92 2.62 26.33
CA PHE A 366 13.04 1.77 25.54
C PHE A 366 12.04 2.61 24.73
N GLU A 367 11.35 3.57 25.36
CA GLU A 367 10.41 4.48 24.69
C GLU A 367 11.08 5.28 23.57
N LYS A 368 12.28 5.82 23.83
CA LYS A 368 13.04 6.58 22.85
C LYS A 368 13.50 5.72 21.67
N ASN A 369 13.95 4.49 21.97
CA ASN A 369 14.34 3.55 20.92
C ASN A 369 13.14 3.16 20.03
N GLU A 370 11.97 2.90 20.61
CA GLU A 370 10.74 2.65 19.84
C GLU A 370 10.36 3.86 18.97
N SER A 371 10.41 5.07 19.53
CA SER A 371 10.15 6.30 18.75
C SER A 371 11.13 6.44 17.58
N ALA A 372 12.41 6.22 17.80
CA ALA A 372 13.45 6.24 16.76
C ALA A 372 13.18 5.19 15.67
N ARG A 373 12.78 3.99 16.03
CA ARG A 373 12.41 2.92 15.09
C ARG A 373 11.21 3.31 14.22
N TYR A 374 10.18 3.95 14.78
CA TYR A 374 9.03 4.44 13.98
C TYR A 374 9.45 5.50 12.97
N GLU A 375 10.37 6.40 13.33
CA GLU A 375 10.91 7.40 12.40
C GLU A 375 11.70 6.75 11.26
N ILE A 376 12.56 5.77 11.57
CA ILE A 376 13.28 5.00 10.55
C ILE A 376 12.32 4.28 9.61
N LYS A 377 11.29 3.60 10.13
CA LYS A 377 10.25 2.96 9.29
C LYS A 377 9.55 3.96 8.36
N ALA A 378 9.29 5.17 8.84
CA ALA A 378 8.76 6.22 7.98
C ALA A 378 9.73 6.61 6.85
N ILE A 379 11.03 6.72 7.13
CA ILE A 379 12.08 6.99 6.12
C ILE A 379 12.16 5.83 5.12
N ARG A 380 12.11 4.57 5.59
CA ARG A 380 12.15 3.37 4.73
C ARG A 380 11.08 3.38 3.65
N ARG A 381 9.89 3.95 3.91
CA ARG A 381 8.83 4.08 2.89
C ARG A 381 9.26 4.97 1.71
N PHE A 382 10.03 6.03 1.96
CA PHE A 382 10.56 6.88 0.89
C PHE A 382 11.66 6.16 0.10
N GLU A 383 12.53 5.40 0.78
CA GLU A 383 13.58 4.59 0.15
C GLU A 383 13.00 3.46 -0.69
N VAL A 384 11.90 2.85 -0.26
CA VAL A 384 11.14 1.86 -1.03
C VAL A 384 10.66 2.47 -2.34
N GLU A 385 10.00 3.63 -2.31
CA GLU A 385 9.49 4.27 -3.52
C GLU A 385 10.63 4.75 -4.44
N TRP A 386 11.77 5.16 -3.88
CA TRP A 386 12.97 5.50 -4.66
C TRP A 386 13.48 4.28 -5.44
N ASN A 387 13.69 3.15 -4.76
CA ASN A 387 14.16 1.91 -5.39
C ASN A 387 13.15 1.34 -6.38
N LYS A 388 11.85 1.42 -6.08
CA LYS A 388 10.77 0.87 -6.90
C LYS A 388 10.76 1.42 -8.33
N LYS A 389 11.10 2.71 -8.52
CA LYS A 389 11.20 3.32 -9.85
C LYS A 389 12.25 2.65 -10.73
N LEU A 390 13.36 2.21 -10.14
CA LEU A 390 14.43 1.51 -10.83
C LEU A 390 14.11 0.03 -11.04
N THR A 391 13.64 -0.65 -9.99
CA THR A 391 13.40 -2.09 -10.03
C THR A 391 12.28 -2.48 -10.99
N MET A 392 11.22 -1.68 -11.08
CA MET A 392 10.12 -1.91 -12.05
C MET A 392 10.59 -1.76 -13.49
N SER A 393 11.45 -0.77 -13.78
CA SER A 393 12.03 -0.59 -15.11
C SER A 393 12.99 -1.73 -15.46
N PHE A 394 13.79 -2.17 -14.50
CA PHE A 394 14.72 -3.28 -14.68
C PHE A 394 13.99 -4.64 -14.84
N ALA A 395 12.83 -4.81 -14.24
CA ALA A 395 11.99 -5.99 -14.41
C ALA A 395 11.62 -6.26 -15.86
N CYS A 396 11.51 -5.23 -16.70
CA CYS A 396 11.30 -5.39 -18.15
C CYS A 396 12.39 -6.26 -18.80
N ILE A 397 13.65 -6.05 -18.42
CA ILE A 397 14.79 -6.81 -18.94
C ILE A 397 14.77 -8.23 -18.39
N VAL A 398 14.52 -8.39 -17.10
CA VAL A 398 14.46 -9.70 -16.44
C VAL A 398 13.38 -10.58 -17.06
N PHE A 399 12.19 -10.04 -17.24
CA PHE A 399 11.07 -10.78 -17.84
C PHE A 399 11.27 -11.11 -19.32
N PHE A 400 11.94 -10.26 -20.08
CA PHE A 400 12.32 -10.61 -21.44
C PHE A 400 13.32 -11.77 -21.47
N LEU A 401 14.34 -11.76 -20.60
CA LEU A 401 15.33 -12.83 -20.49
C LEU A 401 14.74 -14.17 -20.03
N ILE A 402 13.59 -14.16 -19.37
CA ILE A 402 12.82 -15.36 -19.03
C ILE A 402 11.90 -15.76 -20.19
N GLY A 403 11.12 -14.82 -20.72
CA GLY A 403 10.06 -15.10 -21.69
C GLY A 403 10.57 -15.57 -23.04
N ALA A 404 11.61 -14.93 -23.57
CA ALA A 404 12.13 -15.25 -24.90
C ALA A 404 12.70 -16.70 -24.98
N PRO A 405 13.56 -17.14 -24.03
CA PRO A 405 14.04 -18.53 -24.04
C PRO A 405 12.94 -19.54 -23.80
N LEU A 406 12.02 -19.27 -22.88
CA LEU A 406 10.90 -20.18 -22.59
C LEU A 406 9.98 -20.33 -23.80
N GLY A 407 9.65 -19.23 -24.49
CA GLY A 407 8.88 -19.29 -25.73
C GLY A 407 9.56 -20.14 -26.80
N ALA A 408 10.88 -19.97 -26.95
CA ALA A 408 11.68 -20.75 -27.90
C ALA A 408 11.73 -22.25 -27.59
N ILE A 409 11.63 -22.63 -26.30
CA ILE A 409 11.63 -24.02 -25.82
C ILE A 409 10.26 -24.67 -25.99
N ILE A 410 9.20 -23.98 -25.58
CA ILE A 410 7.83 -24.51 -25.51
C ILE A 410 7.26 -24.71 -26.90
N ARG A 411 7.64 -23.89 -27.89
CA ARG A 411 7.24 -23.97 -29.31
C ARG A 411 5.72 -24.12 -29.53
N LYS A 412 4.94 -23.62 -28.60
CA LYS A 412 3.48 -23.54 -28.71
C LYS A 412 3.09 -22.06 -28.78
N GLY A 413 2.53 -21.69 -29.88
CA GLY A 413 1.98 -20.36 -30.09
C GLY A 413 0.59 -20.21 -29.45
N GLY A 414 -0.08 -19.11 -29.81
CA GLY A 414 -1.37 -18.76 -29.28
C GLY A 414 -1.27 -18.06 -27.91
N LEU A 415 -2.41 -17.79 -27.29
CA LEU A 415 -2.51 -17.01 -26.03
C LEU A 415 -2.48 -17.88 -24.78
N GLY A 416 -2.97 -19.11 -24.85
CA GLY A 416 -3.24 -19.94 -23.68
C GLY A 416 -2.00 -20.32 -22.87
N THR A 417 -1.08 -21.05 -23.49
CA THR A 417 0.15 -21.53 -22.83
C THR A 417 1.05 -20.37 -22.37
N PRO A 418 1.33 -19.34 -23.22
CA PRO A 418 2.10 -18.17 -22.81
C PRO A 418 1.46 -17.41 -21.66
N ALA A 419 0.12 -17.30 -21.63
CA ALA A 419 -0.57 -16.58 -20.55
C ALA A 419 -0.39 -17.26 -19.18
N VAL A 420 -0.58 -18.58 -19.11
CA VAL A 420 -0.41 -19.34 -17.86
C VAL A 420 1.02 -19.22 -17.32
N ILE A 421 2.02 -19.35 -18.19
CA ILE A 421 3.43 -19.25 -17.80
C ILE A 421 3.77 -17.84 -17.37
N SER A 422 3.25 -16.81 -18.07
CA SER A 422 3.46 -15.43 -17.71
C SER A 422 2.88 -15.10 -16.34
N ILE A 423 1.67 -15.55 -16.05
CA ILE A 423 1.02 -15.36 -14.75
C ILE A 423 1.87 -16.04 -13.66
N PHE A 424 2.35 -17.25 -13.88
CA PHE A 424 3.18 -17.97 -12.90
C PHE A 424 4.46 -17.21 -12.53
N PHE A 425 5.26 -16.78 -13.52
CA PHE A 425 6.48 -16.02 -13.25
C PHE A 425 6.19 -14.63 -12.67
N PHE A 426 5.11 -14.01 -13.11
CA PHE A 426 4.70 -12.72 -12.56
C PHE A 426 4.30 -12.82 -11.08
N VAL A 427 3.52 -13.85 -10.71
CA VAL A 427 3.12 -14.08 -9.31
C VAL A 427 4.36 -14.30 -8.44
N ILE A 428 5.32 -15.11 -8.90
CA ILE A 428 6.59 -15.30 -8.16
C ILE A 428 7.31 -13.97 -7.96
N TYR A 429 7.48 -13.19 -9.03
CA TYR A 429 8.12 -11.87 -8.96
C TYR A 429 7.38 -10.96 -7.98
N TYR A 430 6.07 -10.90 -8.09
CA TYR A 430 5.21 -10.04 -7.30
C TYR A 430 5.24 -10.39 -5.80
N VAL A 431 5.14 -11.67 -5.48
CA VAL A 431 5.22 -12.14 -4.09
C VAL A 431 6.58 -11.81 -3.47
N ILE A 432 7.68 -12.08 -4.19
CA ILE A 432 9.03 -11.75 -3.69
C ILE A 432 9.19 -10.22 -3.53
N SER A 433 8.70 -9.44 -4.49
CA SER A 433 8.78 -7.98 -4.48
C SER A 433 8.01 -7.38 -3.30
N ILE A 434 6.76 -7.82 -3.05
CA ILE A 434 5.96 -7.35 -1.90
C ILE A 434 6.59 -7.77 -0.58
N THR A 435 7.06 -9.02 -0.48
CA THR A 435 7.72 -9.51 0.74
C THR A 435 8.99 -8.70 1.02
N GLY A 436 9.80 -8.46 -0.01
CA GLY A 436 10.99 -7.62 0.09
C GLY A 436 10.66 -6.19 0.53
N GLN A 437 9.62 -5.60 -0.06
CA GLN A 437 9.11 -4.28 0.33
C GLN A 437 8.72 -4.25 1.81
N LYS A 438 7.95 -5.24 2.28
CA LYS A 438 7.53 -5.33 3.69
C LYS A 438 8.71 -5.46 4.64
N PHE A 439 9.71 -6.27 4.31
CA PHE A 439 10.92 -6.39 5.12
C PHE A 439 11.71 -5.08 5.21
N VAL A 440 11.74 -4.29 4.14
CA VAL A 440 12.34 -2.95 4.16
C VAL A 440 11.51 -1.99 5.02
N GLU A 441 10.20 -1.94 4.84
CA GLU A 441 9.29 -1.08 5.62
C GLU A 441 9.38 -1.36 7.13
N GLU A 442 9.61 -2.62 7.52
CA GLU A 442 9.79 -3.06 8.91
C GLU A 442 11.25 -2.93 9.42
N ASP A 443 12.16 -2.40 8.59
CA ASP A 443 13.59 -2.23 8.89
C ASP A 443 14.33 -3.54 9.23
N VAL A 444 13.86 -4.67 8.65
CA VAL A 444 14.50 -5.98 8.79
C VAL A 444 15.67 -6.15 7.82
N VAL A 445 15.51 -5.60 6.60
CA VAL A 445 16.48 -5.71 5.50
C VAL A 445 16.73 -4.33 4.92
N GLY A 446 17.96 -4.06 4.49
CA GLY A 446 18.32 -2.81 3.84
C GLY A 446 17.51 -2.56 2.54
N PRO A 447 17.22 -1.29 2.18
CA PRO A 447 16.34 -0.93 1.07
C PRO A 447 16.75 -1.51 -0.27
N PHE A 448 18.06 -1.52 -0.56
CA PHE A 448 18.58 -2.05 -1.80
C PHE A 448 18.39 -3.59 -1.88
N ALA A 449 18.77 -4.32 -0.83
CA ALA A 449 18.65 -5.78 -0.82
C ALA A 449 17.20 -6.25 -0.91
N GLY A 450 16.27 -5.63 -0.13
CA GLY A 450 14.87 -6.02 -0.14
C GLY A 450 14.14 -5.69 -1.44
N MET A 451 14.34 -4.49 -1.99
CA MET A 451 13.66 -4.08 -3.22
C MET A 451 14.18 -4.76 -4.48
N TRP A 452 15.46 -5.13 -4.52
CA TRP A 452 16.07 -5.83 -5.65
C TRP A 452 16.02 -7.36 -5.54
N ALA A 453 15.50 -7.92 -4.43
CA ALA A 453 15.44 -9.36 -4.17
C ALA A 453 14.80 -10.15 -5.31
N ALA A 454 13.66 -9.69 -5.84
CA ALA A 454 12.98 -10.34 -6.95
C ALA A 454 13.87 -10.39 -8.23
N SER A 455 14.57 -9.29 -8.52
CA SER A 455 15.48 -9.21 -9.66
C SER A 455 16.70 -10.09 -9.46
N TYR A 456 17.28 -10.15 -8.25
CA TYR A 456 18.43 -11.00 -7.94
C TYR A 456 18.13 -12.49 -8.06
N ILE A 457 16.90 -12.90 -7.74
CA ILE A 457 16.46 -14.31 -7.83
C ILE A 457 16.11 -14.66 -9.28
N LEU A 458 15.37 -13.80 -9.99
CA LEU A 458 14.86 -14.14 -11.32
C LEU A 458 15.85 -13.90 -12.46
N LEU A 459 16.79 -12.95 -12.32
CA LEU A 459 17.80 -12.68 -13.33
C LEU A 459 18.70 -13.89 -13.61
N PRO A 460 19.29 -14.57 -12.61
CA PRO A 460 20.05 -15.81 -12.82
C PRO A 460 19.24 -16.91 -13.50
N ILE A 461 17.95 -17.04 -13.16
CA ILE A 461 17.04 -17.96 -13.81
C ILE A 461 16.88 -17.61 -15.30
N GLY A 462 16.66 -16.34 -15.62
CA GLY A 462 16.57 -15.86 -17.01
C GLY A 462 17.86 -16.11 -17.80
N ILE A 463 19.02 -15.85 -17.21
CA ILE A 463 20.32 -16.13 -17.83
C ILE A 463 20.51 -17.63 -18.05
N PHE A 464 20.17 -18.46 -17.05
CA PHE A 464 20.26 -19.91 -17.15
C PHE A 464 19.35 -20.45 -18.26
N LEU A 465 18.10 -19.96 -18.35
CA LEU A 465 17.16 -20.34 -19.39
C LEU A 465 17.68 -19.93 -20.78
N THR A 466 18.25 -18.74 -20.90
CA THR A 466 18.86 -18.25 -22.14
C THR A 466 20.03 -19.15 -22.58
N TYR A 467 20.91 -19.53 -21.64
CA TYR A 467 22.02 -20.43 -21.91
C TYR A 467 21.52 -21.81 -22.38
N LYS A 468 20.53 -22.38 -21.69
CA LYS A 468 19.94 -23.68 -22.04
C LYS A 468 19.22 -23.68 -23.37
N ALA A 469 18.47 -22.62 -23.69
CA ALA A 469 17.78 -22.49 -24.99
C ALA A 469 18.77 -22.31 -26.16
N THR A 470 19.97 -21.81 -25.89
CA THR A 470 21.03 -21.64 -26.91
C THR A 470 21.75 -22.96 -27.20
N THR A 471 21.96 -23.82 -26.18
CA THR A 471 22.68 -25.10 -26.32
C THR A 471 21.81 -26.26 -26.80
N ASP A 472 20.52 -26.01 -27.13
CA ASP A 472 19.54 -27.03 -27.59
C ASP A 472 19.54 -28.33 -26.76
N SER A 473 19.83 -28.24 -25.46
CA SER A 473 19.91 -29.42 -24.61
C SER A 473 18.54 -30.08 -24.43
N VAL A 474 18.44 -31.36 -24.71
CA VAL A 474 17.26 -32.26 -24.65
C VAL A 474 16.57 -32.25 -23.26
N ILE A 475 17.21 -31.69 -22.26
CA ILE A 475 16.77 -31.70 -20.85
C ILE A 475 15.48 -30.86 -20.61
N LEU A 476 15.06 -30.01 -21.54
CA LEU A 476 13.84 -29.22 -21.43
C LEU A 476 12.67 -29.72 -22.29
N ASN A 477 12.65 -31.02 -22.63
CA ASN A 477 11.41 -31.60 -23.12
C ASN A 477 10.37 -31.58 -22.02
N ILE A 478 9.38 -30.68 -22.17
CA ILE A 478 8.23 -30.55 -21.26
C ILE A 478 7.57 -31.92 -21.02
N ASP A 479 7.57 -32.79 -22.02
CA ASP A 479 7.04 -34.13 -21.90
C ASP A 479 7.76 -34.98 -20.85
N THR A 480 9.04 -34.79 -20.63
CA THR A 480 9.81 -35.46 -19.57
C THR A 480 9.39 -35.01 -18.18
N TYR A 481 9.13 -33.69 -18.01
CA TYR A 481 8.67 -33.16 -16.73
C TYR A 481 7.19 -33.47 -16.48
N LEU A 482 6.35 -33.41 -17.52
CA LEU A 482 4.94 -33.83 -17.42
C LEU A 482 4.84 -35.31 -17.05
N GLN A 483 5.69 -36.18 -17.62
CA GLN A 483 5.78 -37.58 -17.24
C GLN A 483 6.28 -37.76 -15.80
N PHE A 484 7.22 -36.96 -15.35
CA PHE A 484 7.71 -36.96 -13.96
C PHE A 484 6.60 -36.55 -12.98
N PHE A 485 5.88 -35.44 -13.25
CA PHE A 485 4.75 -35.04 -12.43
C PHE A 485 3.59 -36.01 -12.49
N LYS A 486 3.32 -36.61 -13.64
CA LYS A 486 2.33 -37.66 -13.78
C LYS A 486 2.70 -38.91 -12.98
N LYS A 487 3.98 -39.31 -12.99
CA LYS A 487 4.49 -40.43 -12.16
C LYS A 487 4.38 -40.12 -10.66
N ILE A 488 4.63 -38.87 -10.25
CA ILE A 488 4.44 -38.47 -8.86
C ILE A 488 2.95 -38.45 -8.50
N GLY A 489 2.09 -37.89 -9.36
CA GLY A 489 0.64 -37.90 -9.19
C GLY A 489 0.07 -39.35 -9.08
N ASP A 490 0.50 -40.23 -9.96
CA ASP A 490 0.12 -41.66 -9.93
C ASP A 490 0.63 -42.37 -8.66
N LYS A 491 1.82 -41.98 -8.16
CA LYS A 491 2.37 -42.53 -6.92
C LYS A 491 1.61 -42.06 -5.69
N ILE A 492 1.22 -40.77 -5.66
CA ILE A 492 0.39 -40.18 -4.60
C ILE A 492 -1.02 -40.79 -4.66
N TYR A 493 -1.61 -40.91 -5.85
CA TYR A 493 -2.93 -41.53 -6.05
C TYR A 493 -2.97 -43.01 -5.59
N ARG A 494 -1.96 -43.80 -5.93
CA ARG A 494 -1.81 -45.20 -5.44
C ARG A 494 -1.59 -45.28 -3.94
N PHE A 495 -0.89 -44.28 -3.33
CA PHE A 495 -0.69 -44.22 -1.88
C PHE A 495 -2.02 -43.98 -1.15
N PHE A 496 -2.87 -43.10 -1.68
CA PHE A 496 -4.20 -42.82 -1.11
C PHE A 496 -5.19 -43.99 -1.30
N ILE A 497 -5.16 -44.67 -2.44
CA ILE A 497 -6.05 -45.84 -2.68
C ILE A 497 -5.63 -47.06 -1.86
N ASN A 498 -4.33 -47.34 -1.77
CA ASN A 498 -3.84 -48.47 -0.96
C ASN A 498 -3.95 -48.22 0.55
N GLY A 499 -4.03 -46.93 0.99
CA GLY A 499 -4.31 -46.59 2.38
C GLY A 499 -5.77 -46.79 2.79
N SER A 500 -6.71 -46.70 1.84
CA SER A 500 -8.15 -46.90 2.09
C SER A 500 -8.61 -48.35 2.09
N GLY A 501 -7.75 -49.28 1.63
CA GLY A 501 -8.11 -50.70 1.49
C GLY A 501 -7.77 -51.62 2.67
N LYS A 502 -7.23 -51.08 3.80
CA LYS A 502 -6.76 -51.89 4.92
C LYS A 502 -7.64 -51.88 6.20
N ASN A 503 -8.84 -51.28 6.13
CA ASN A 503 -9.75 -51.24 7.27
C ASN A 503 -11.08 -51.98 7.11
N ASN A 504 -11.16 -53.00 6.22
CA ASN A 504 -12.34 -53.84 6.17
C ASN A 504 -11.93 -55.33 6.03
N SER A 505 -11.31 -55.90 7.08
CA SER A 505 -11.28 -57.33 7.30
C SER A 505 -10.86 -57.64 8.75
N THR A 506 -11.78 -57.48 9.69
CA THR A 506 -11.94 -58.23 10.95
C THR A 506 -13.32 -57.89 11.50
N ASP A 507 -14.30 -58.66 11.11
CA ASP A 507 -15.24 -59.47 11.88
C ASP A 507 -16.23 -60.14 10.93
#